data_6e25884f1e1367a482fa5d6258247493
#
_entry.id   6e25884f1e1367a482fa5d6258247493
#
_cell.length_a   1.000
_cell.length_b   1.000
_cell.length_c   1.000
_cell.angle_alpha   90.00
_cell.angle_beta   90.00
_cell.angle_gamma   90.00
#
_symmetry.space_group_name_H-M   'P 1'
#
loop_
_entity.id
_entity.type
_entity.pdbx_description
1 polymer ?
#
loop_
_entity_poly.entity_id
_entity_poly.type
_entity_poly.pdbx_seq_one_letter_code
_entity_poly.pdbx_strand_id
1 'polypeptide(L)'
;MTIVFIILLLLIGWDLGWYLAGVKPLFPWHLKNILKDKGDRISLIDVRTPWEYNWFHIEGAANKPELLYDVESLPDQGKDRQVVVICMTGHRSPLVAYRLKKRGFKRVYNLTWGMLAWKLFGMANV
;
A
#
# COMPACT_ATOMS: atom_id res chain seq x y z
N MET A 1 24.23 -18.22 0.71
CA MET A 1 23.52 -18.14 -0.60
C MET A 1 22.17 -18.82 -0.57
N THR A 2 22.11 -20.05 -0.04
CA THR A 2 20.85 -20.81 0.01
C THR A 2 19.77 -20.12 0.83
N ILE A 3 20.12 -19.55 1.99
CA ILE A 3 19.17 -18.85 2.86
C ILE A 3 18.61 -17.60 2.15
N VAL A 4 19.47 -16.84 1.49
CA VAL A 4 19.03 -15.66 0.74
C VAL A 4 18.06 -16.06 -0.38
N PHE A 5 18.37 -17.13 -1.08
CA PHE A 5 17.50 -17.63 -2.14
C PHE A 5 16.13 -18.05 -1.62
N ILE A 6 16.11 -18.75 -0.47
CA ILE A 6 14.86 -19.16 0.17
C ILE A 6 14.04 -17.92 0.59
N ILE A 7 14.68 -16.94 1.18
CA ILE A 7 13.99 -15.69 1.60
C ILE A 7 13.39 -15.00 0.38
N LEU A 8 14.13 -14.91 -0.72
CA LEU A 8 13.62 -14.29 -1.95
C LEU A 8 12.41 -15.05 -2.50
N LEU A 9 12.45 -16.39 -2.47
CA LEU A 9 11.33 -17.19 -2.91
C LEU A 9 10.10 -16.99 -2.04
N LEU A 10 10.29 -16.86 -0.72
CA LEU A 10 9.19 -16.62 0.21
C LEU A 10 8.57 -15.25 -0.03
N LEU A 11 9.39 -14.22 -0.29
CA LEU A 11 8.88 -12.88 -0.57
C LEU A 11 8.11 -12.86 -1.90
N ILE A 12 8.64 -13.49 -2.93
CA ILE A 12 7.97 -13.58 -4.22
C ILE A 12 6.65 -14.34 -4.08
N GLY A 13 6.67 -15.45 -3.33
CA GLY A 13 5.46 -16.23 -3.08
C GLY A 13 4.42 -15.44 -2.30
N TRP A 14 4.85 -14.62 -1.35
CA TRP A 14 3.96 -13.74 -0.61
C TRP A 14 3.27 -12.74 -1.55
N ASP A 15 4.05 -12.05 -2.38
CA ASP A 15 3.50 -11.09 -3.32
C ASP A 15 2.58 -11.76 -4.34
N LEU A 16 2.98 -12.92 -4.87
CA LEU A 16 2.17 -13.67 -5.82
C LEU A 16 0.86 -14.15 -5.18
N GLY A 17 0.92 -14.60 -3.93
CA GLY A 17 -0.27 -15.05 -3.21
C GLY A 17 -1.32 -13.96 -3.10
N TRP A 18 -0.90 -12.75 -2.74
CA TRP A 18 -1.82 -11.62 -2.65
C TRP A 18 -2.35 -11.20 -4.02
N TYR A 19 -1.49 -11.23 -5.04
CA TYR A 19 -1.94 -10.96 -6.41
C TYR A 19 -3.03 -11.95 -6.83
N LEU A 20 -2.85 -13.23 -6.55
CA LEU A 20 -3.85 -14.25 -6.87
C LEU A 20 -5.13 -14.08 -6.03
N ALA A 21 -5.00 -13.54 -4.82
CA ALA A 21 -6.17 -13.24 -3.97
C ALA A 21 -6.91 -11.99 -4.41
N GLY A 22 -6.43 -11.29 -5.43
CA GLY A 22 -7.10 -10.12 -5.99
C GLY A 22 -6.59 -8.78 -5.48
N VAL A 23 -5.51 -8.75 -4.71
CA VAL A 23 -4.87 -7.50 -4.30
C VAL A 23 -4.00 -7.02 -5.45
N LYS A 24 -4.34 -5.87 -5.99
CA LYS A 24 -3.62 -5.33 -7.15
C LYS A 24 -2.34 -4.63 -6.71
N PRO A 25 -1.18 -5.00 -7.28
CA PRO A 25 0.06 -4.28 -6.99
C PRO A 25 0.10 -2.95 -7.74
N LEU A 26 0.75 -1.97 -7.11
CA LEU A 26 1.00 -0.68 -7.74
C LEU A 26 2.44 -0.30 -7.42
N PHE A 27 3.25 -0.15 -8.45
CA PHE A 27 4.65 0.20 -8.27
C PHE A 27 4.82 1.70 -7.99
N PRO A 28 5.89 2.09 -7.27
CA PRO A 28 6.08 3.50 -6.91
C PRO A 28 6.04 4.47 -8.09
N TRP A 29 6.68 4.11 -9.20
CA TRP A 29 6.68 4.98 -10.40
C TRP A 29 5.30 5.12 -11.03
N HIS A 30 4.46 4.08 -10.95
CA HIS A 30 3.09 4.16 -11.42
C HIS A 30 2.26 5.08 -10.53
N LEU A 31 2.42 4.95 -9.21
CA LEU A 31 1.70 5.82 -8.27
C LEU A 31 2.12 7.27 -8.48
N LYS A 32 3.41 7.54 -8.65
CA LYS A 32 3.88 8.90 -8.89
C LYS A 32 3.19 9.52 -10.10
N ASN A 33 3.09 8.77 -11.19
CA ASN A 33 2.41 9.25 -12.39
C ASN A 33 0.93 9.51 -12.17
N ILE A 34 0.27 8.62 -11.44
CA ILE A 34 -1.15 8.78 -11.13
C ILE A 34 -1.38 10.03 -10.27
N LEU A 35 -0.51 10.28 -9.29
CA LEU A 35 -0.63 11.43 -8.41
C LEU A 35 -0.47 12.75 -9.16
N LYS A 36 0.35 12.77 -10.22
CA LYS A 36 0.48 13.97 -11.05
C LYS A 36 -0.81 14.32 -11.78
N ASP A 37 -1.54 13.29 -12.22
CA ASP A 37 -2.73 13.50 -13.06
C ASP A 37 -4.01 13.54 -12.24
N LYS A 38 -4.12 12.76 -11.16
CA LYS A 38 -5.37 12.52 -10.45
C LYS A 38 -5.20 12.51 -8.93
N GLY A 39 -4.28 13.30 -8.39
CA GLY A 39 -3.89 13.21 -6.99
C GLY A 39 -5.05 13.34 -5.99
N ASP A 40 -6.02 14.19 -6.29
CA ASP A 40 -7.16 14.45 -5.41
C ASP A 40 -8.27 13.40 -5.53
N ARG A 41 -8.16 12.47 -6.47
CA ARG A 41 -9.14 11.39 -6.66
C ARG A 41 -8.70 10.06 -6.07
N ILE A 42 -7.54 10.04 -5.43
CA ILE A 42 -6.95 8.84 -4.87
C ILE A 42 -6.84 8.99 -3.37
N SER A 43 -7.26 7.98 -2.63
CA SER A 43 -7.08 7.91 -1.20
C SER A 43 -5.81 7.15 -0.89
N LEU A 44 -4.83 7.82 -0.30
CA LEU A 44 -3.60 7.21 0.15
C LEU A 44 -3.72 6.90 1.64
N ILE A 45 -3.59 5.65 2.00
CA ILE A 45 -3.75 5.20 3.38
C ILE A 45 -2.46 4.53 3.83
N ASP A 46 -1.78 5.15 4.78
CA ASP A 46 -0.53 4.67 5.33
C ASP A 46 -0.84 3.93 6.64
N VAL A 47 -0.62 2.62 6.66
CA VAL A 47 -0.94 1.78 7.82
C VAL A 47 0.27 1.52 8.71
N ARG A 48 1.36 2.27 8.50
CA ARG A 48 2.54 2.19 9.35
C ARG A 48 2.29 2.82 10.72
N THR A 49 3.21 2.58 11.64
CA THR A 49 3.15 3.26 12.94
C THR A 49 3.26 4.79 12.76
N PRO A 50 2.73 5.56 13.74
CA PRO A 50 2.82 7.02 13.63
C PRO A 50 4.25 7.56 13.53
N TRP A 51 5.24 6.95 14.21
CA TRP A 51 6.60 7.44 14.12
C TRP A 51 7.23 7.16 12.75
N GLU A 52 6.89 6.04 12.10
CA GLU A 52 7.33 5.77 10.74
C GLU A 52 6.73 6.81 9.78
N TYR A 53 5.45 7.08 9.94
CA TYR A 53 4.75 8.09 9.15
C TYR A 53 5.36 9.49 9.32
N ASN A 54 5.65 9.87 10.55
CA ASN A 54 6.25 11.18 10.83
C ASN A 54 7.69 11.28 10.31
N TRP A 55 8.39 10.16 10.22
CA TRP A 55 9.74 10.12 9.69
C TRP A 55 9.75 10.52 8.21
N PHE A 56 8.95 9.86 7.41
CA PHE A 56 8.70 10.27 6.03
C PHE A 56 7.43 9.58 5.53
N HIS A 57 6.67 10.27 4.69
CA HIS A 57 5.45 9.73 4.10
C HIS A 57 5.15 10.42 2.78
N ILE A 58 4.22 9.86 2.02
CA ILE A 58 3.77 10.47 0.78
C ILE A 58 2.82 11.61 1.12
N GLU A 59 3.05 12.79 0.56
CA GLU A 59 2.19 13.94 0.78
C GLU A 59 0.74 13.61 0.41
N GLY A 60 -0.16 13.92 1.32
CA GLY A 60 -1.58 13.62 1.14
C GLY A 60 -2.02 12.27 1.70
N ALA A 61 -1.09 11.44 2.16
CA ALA A 61 -1.44 10.16 2.77
C ALA A 61 -1.97 10.35 4.19
N ALA A 62 -3.02 9.62 4.52
CA ALA A 62 -3.57 9.60 5.88
C ALA A 62 -2.97 8.42 6.66
N ASN A 63 -2.49 8.68 7.87
CA ASN A 63 -1.94 7.62 8.72
C ASN A 63 -3.07 6.95 9.49
N LYS A 64 -3.31 5.69 9.18
CA LYS A 64 -4.39 4.91 9.79
C LYS A 64 -3.90 3.51 10.16
N PRO A 65 -2.99 3.40 11.14
CA PRO A 65 -2.45 2.09 11.54
C PRO A 65 -3.51 1.15 12.12
N GLU A 66 -4.61 1.69 12.63
CA GLU A 66 -5.71 0.91 13.19
C GLU A 66 -6.35 -0.02 12.15
N LEU A 67 -6.19 0.27 10.86
CA LEU A 67 -6.76 -0.58 9.82
C LEU A 67 -6.11 -1.97 9.76
N LEU A 68 -4.93 -2.14 10.32
CA LEU A 68 -4.32 -3.48 10.44
C LEU A 68 -5.15 -4.40 11.33
N TYR A 69 -5.93 -3.84 12.24
CA TYR A 69 -6.73 -4.59 13.20
C TYR A 69 -8.23 -4.48 12.95
N ASP A 70 -8.66 -3.36 12.40
CA ASP A 70 -10.08 -3.05 12.26
C ASP A 70 -10.33 -2.24 10.98
N VAL A 71 -10.59 -2.94 9.88
CA VAL A 71 -10.88 -2.28 8.61
C VAL A 71 -12.26 -1.61 8.62
N GLU A 72 -13.14 -1.97 9.56
CA GLU A 72 -14.45 -1.35 9.69
C GLU A 72 -14.36 0.09 10.17
N SER A 73 -13.23 0.49 10.75
CA SER A 73 -13.03 1.88 11.18
C SER A 73 -12.95 2.86 10.01
N LEU A 74 -12.68 2.36 8.79
CA LEU A 74 -12.68 3.21 7.61
C LEU A 74 -14.13 3.44 7.16
N PRO A 75 -14.54 4.71 6.97
CA PRO A 75 -15.92 5.00 6.52
C PRO A 75 -16.24 4.35 5.18
N ASP A 76 -17.51 3.99 4.99
CA ASP A 76 -18.01 3.42 3.74
C ASP A 76 -17.94 4.40 2.56
N GLN A 77 -17.92 5.68 2.86
CA GLN A 77 -17.79 6.72 1.85
C GLN A 77 -16.47 6.54 1.11
N GLY A 78 -16.51 6.65 -0.20
CA GLY A 78 -15.30 6.54 -1.01
C GLY A 78 -14.98 5.13 -1.47
N LYS A 79 -15.90 4.17 -1.32
CA LYS A 79 -15.69 2.80 -1.85
C LYS A 79 -15.47 2.79 -3.36
N ASP A 80 -15.93 3.80 -4.07
CA ASP A 80 -15.74 3.92 -5.51
C ASP A 80 -14.43 4.63 -5.89
N ARG A 81 -13.74 5.21 -4.91
CA ARG A 81 -12.45 5.86 -5.16
C ARG A 81 -11.34 4.83 -5.26
N GLN A 82 -10.26 5.22 -5.91
CA GLN A 82 -9.04 4.42 -5.89
C GLN A 82 -8.39 4.58 -4.51
N VAL A 83 -8.08 3.45 -3.88
CA VAL A 83 -7.43 3.43 -2.57
C VAL A 83 -6.09 2.73 -2.70
N VAL A 84 -5.04 3.36 -2.23
CA VAL A 84 -3.71 2.76 -2.20
C VAL A 84 -3.31 2.59 -0.74
N VAL A 85 -3.05 1.35 -0.35
CA VAL A 85 -2.62 1.02 1.01
C VAL A 85 -1.10 0.93 1.04
N ILE A 86 -0.49 1.59 2.01
CA ILE A 86 0.95 1.82 2.07
C ILE A 86 1.49 1.29 3.40
N CYS A 87 2.57 0.51 3.34
CA CYS A 87 3.37 0.20 4.52
C CYS A 87 4.86 0.40 4.21
N MET A 88 5.76 -0.03 5.11
CA MET A 88 7.19 0.23 4.92
C MET A 88 7.77 -0.55 3.74
N THR A 89 7.46 -1.85 3.64
CA THR A 89 8.04 -2.74 2.63
C THR A 89 7.03 -3.36 1.69
N GLY A 90 5.73 -3.04 1.86
CA GLY A 90 4.68 -3.61 1.03
C GLY A 90 4.18 -4.98 1.48
N HIS A 91 4.52 -5.42 2.71
CA HIS A 91 4.19 -6.76 3.20
C HIS A 91 3.07 -6.79 4.25
N ARG A 92 2.81 -5.69 4.97
CA ARG A 92 1.68 -5.57 5.89
C ARG A 92 0.42 -5.06 5.19
N SER A 93 0.59 -4.14 4.27
CA SER A 93 -0.51 -3.46 3.59
C SER A 93 -1.39 -4.37 2.73
N PRO A 94 -0.90 -5.48 2.12
CA PRO A 94 -1.79 -6.33 1.34
C PRO A 94 -2.95 -6.91 2.13
N LEU A 95 -2.73 -7.21 3.40
CA LEU A 95 -3.79 -7.72 4.27
C LEU A 95 -4.93 -6.70 4.40
N VAL A 96 -4.58 -5.43 4.60
CA VAL A 96 -5.57 -4.35 4.70
C VAL A 96 -6.28 -4.18 3.36
N ALA A 97 -5.52 -4.15 2.26
CA ALA A 97 -6.09 -4.03 0.93
C ALA A 97 -7.09 -5.15 0.64
N TYR A 98 -6.76 -6.37 1.00
CA TYR A 98 -7.62 -7.52 0.81
C TYR A 98 -8.93 -7.38 1.61
N ARG A 99 -8.82 -6.99 2.88
CA ARG A 99 -9.99 -6.81 3.74
C ARG A 99 -10.89 -5.67 3.26
N LEU A 100 -10.30 -4.58 2.77
CA LEU A 100 -11.07 -3.48 2.20
C LEU A 100 -11.81 -3.93 0.94
N LYS A 101 -11.14 -4.71 0.10
CA LYS A 101 -11.78 -5.26 -1.09
C LYS A 101 -12.97 -6.13 -0.73
N LYS A 102 -12.85 -6.95 0.30
CA LYS A 102 -13.98 -7.78 0.79
C LYS A 102 -15.13 -6.94 1.33
N ARG A 103 -14.85 -5.75 1.87
CA ARG A 103 -15.89 -4.83 2.32
C ARG A 103 -16.62 -4.14 1.18
N GLY A 104 -16.17 -4.30 -0.07
CA GLY A 104 -16.81 -3.69 -1.22
C GLY A 104 -16.06 -2.50 -1.81
N PHE A 105 -14.85 -2.20 -1.34
CA PHE A 105 -14.00 -1.20 -1.98
C PHE A 105 -13.54 -1.78 -3.32
N LYS A 106 -13.90 -1.12 -4.41
CA LYS A 106 -13.77 -1.69 -5.76
C LYS A 106 -12.38 -1.60 -6.33
N ARG A 107 -11.63 -0.54 -6.01
CA ARG A 107 -10.32 -0.26 -6.61
C ARG A 107 -9.30 -0.06 -5.50
N VAL A 108 -8.80 -1.17 -4.97
CA VAL A 108 -7.83 -1.17 -3.88
C VAL A 108 -6.50 -1.71 -4.39
N TYR A 109 -5.44 -0.97 -4.12
CA TYR A 109 -4.08 -1.31 -4.54
C TYR A 109 -3.17 -1.38 -3.33
N ASN A 110 -2.15 -2.21 -3.43
CA ASN A 110 -1.04 -2.23 -2.49
C ASN A 110 0.17 -1.55 -3.14
N LEU A 111 0.80 -0.61 -2.43
CA LEU A 111 2.05 -0.02 -2.92
C LEU A 111 3.15 -1.07 -2.79
N THR A 112 3.56 -1.62 -3.92
CA THR A 112 4.55 -2.69 -3.98
C THR A 112 5.88 -2.19 -3.44
N TRP A 113 6.47 -2.96 -2.52
CA TRP A 113 7.71 -2.65 -1.81
C TRP A 113 7.63 -1.40 -0.94
N GLY A 114 6.47 -0.77 -0.84
CA GLY A 114 6.13 0.23 0.16
C GLY A 114 6.97 1.50 0.12
N MET A 115 7.01 2.15 1.27
CA MET A 115 7.73 3.42 1.42
C MET A 115 9.23 3.28 1.25
N LEU A 116 9.78 2.10 1.53
CA LEU A 116 11.21 1.85 1.30
C LEU A 116 11.56 2.04 -0.18
N ALA A 117 10.80 1.40 -1.06
CA ALA A 117 11.02 1.54 -2.50
C ALA A 117 10.72 2.97 -2.97
N TRP A 118 9.66 3.58 -2.44
CA TRP A 118 9.33 4.97 -2.75
C TRP A 118 10.52 5.90 -2.52
N LYS A 119 11.16 5.74 -1.37
CA LYS A 119 12.32 6.56 -1.02
C LYS A 119 13.57 6.19 -1.84
N LEU A 120 13.84 4.89 -2.01
CA LEU A 120 15.03 4.42 -2.72
C LEU A 120 15.01 4.81 -4.19
N PHE A 121 13.86 4.84 -4.82
CA PHE A 121 13.73 5.22 -6.23
C PHE A 121 13.53 6.71 -6.44
N GLY A 122 13.76 7.52 -5.39
CA GLY A 122 13.74 8.97 -5.50
C GLY A 122 12.36 9.59 -5.66
N MET A 123 11.29 8.86 -5.34
CA MET A 123 9.93 9.37 -5.49
C MET A 123 9.59 10.44 -4.45
N ALA A 124 10.31 10.45 -3.33
CA ALA A 124 10.02 11.33 -2.20
C ALA A 124 10.20 12.81 -2.50
N ASN A 125 10.90 13.15 -3.58
CA ASN A 125 11.22 14.54 -3.95
C ASN A 125 10.26 15.11 -5.00
N VAL A 126 9.06 14.62 -5.04
CA VAL A 126 8.07 15.04 -6.06
C VAL A 126 7.12 16.08 -5.52
#